data_14682aed021b05303cdfd92c85d7fe88
#
_entry.id   14682aed021b05303cdfd92c85d7fe88
#
_cell.length_a   1.000
_cell.length_b   1.000
_cell.length_c   1.000
_cell.angle_alpha   90.00
_cell.angle_beta   90.00
_cell.angle_gamma   90.00
#
_symmetry.space_group_name_H-M   'P 1'
#
loop_
_entity.id
_entity.type
_entity.pdbx_description
1 polymer ?
#
loop_
_entity_poly.entity_id
_entity_poly.type
_entity_poly.pdbx_seq_one_letter_code
_entity_poly.pdbx_strand_id
1 'polypeptide(L)'
;MKITALSAQLKNPDRINVFVDGQFRFGLDIRQVVELGIKVGLELDEARLNELELESQFGKLYVQALNYCLLRPHSVREVRDYLWKKSQPKLLKSGRKTAGLPASLTQRVLERLVAKQHLDDYHFAKWWLANRRLKQGVSLRRLRQELAQKGIDQNIIDQLLAESTRDDATELQKIIAKKARRYPDRDKLMRYLASQGFNYDDIKQALTDNHHDN
;
A
#
# COMPACT_ATOMS: atom_id res chain seq x y z
N MET A 1 5.62 -12.38 37.83
CA MET A 1 6.26 -13.17 36.78
C MET A 1 7.65 -12.63 36.52
N LYS A 2 8.60 -13.48 36.11
CA LYS A 2 10.01 -13.06 35.96
C LYS A 2 10.57 -13.48 34.60
N ILE A 3 11.33 -12.59 33.94
CA ILE A 3 12.08 -12.96 32.75
C ILE A 3 13.21 -13.90 33.10
N THR A 4 13.16 -15.13 32.62
CA THR A 4 14.09 -16.20 32.97
C THR A 4 15.19 -16.41 31.94
N ALA A 5 14.93 -16.11 30.65
CA ALA A 5 15.94 -16.24 29.60
C ALA A 5 15.66 -15.32 28.42
N LEU A 6 16.71 -14.96 27.69
CA LEU A 6 16.70 -14.29 26.41
C LEU A 6 17.54 -15.11 25.44
N SER A 7 17.04 -15.38 24.23
CA SER A 7 17.81 -16.10 23.20
C SER A 7 17.55 -15.54 21.80
N ALA A 8 18.58 -15.44 20.97
CA ALA A 8 18.41 -15.06 19.57
C ALA A 8 17.62 -16.12 18.81
N GLN A 9 16.81 -15.70 17.84
CA GLN A 9 16.08 -16.64 16.97
C GLN A 9 17.02 -17.21 15.91
N LEU A 10 16.99 -18.52 15.68
CA LEU A 10 17.84 -19.19 14.70
C LEU A 10 17.70 -18.65 13.27
N LYS A 11 16.47 -18.30 12.85
CA LYS A 11 16.17 -17.82 11.50
C LYS A 11 16.24 -16.30 11.36
N ASN A 12 16.28 -15.57 12.45
CA ASN A 12 16.35 -14.11 12.46
C ASN A 12 17.13 -13.66 13.71
N PRO A 13 18.46 -13.50 13.60
CA PRO A 13 19.32 -13.10 14.72
C PRO A 13 18.97 -11.74 15.34
N ASP A 14 18.33 -10.86 14.56
CA ASP A 14 17.88 -9.54 15.04
C ASP A 14 16.65 -9.62 15.95
N ARG A 15 16.10 -10.82 16.16
CA ARG A 15 14.98 -11.05 17.07
C ARG A 15 15.38 -11.93 18.25
N ILE A 16 14.97 -11.47 19.42
CA ILE A 16 15.24 -12.10 20.71
C ILE A 16 13.95 -12.74 21.23
N ASN A 17 13.99 -14.03 21.52
CA ASN A 17 12.93 -14.72 22.25
C ASN A 17 13.01 -14.35 23.72
N VAL A 18 11.88 -14.01 24.30
CA VAL A 18 11.72 -13.70 25.72
C VAL A 18 10.99 -14.86 26.40
N PHE A 19 11.62 -15.41 27.44
CA PHE A 19 11.05 -16.47 28.26
C PHE A 19 10.67 -15.88 29.62
N VAL A 20 9.44 -16.15 30.04
CA VAL A 20 8.89 -15.73 31.34
C VAL A 20 8.52 -16.99 32.10
N ASP A 21 9.01 -17.10 33.32
CA ASP A 21 8.82 -18.27 34.21
C ASP A 21 9.13 -19.60 33.50
N GLY A 22 10.22 -19.63 32.70
CA GLY A 22 10.69 -20.81 31.98
C GLY A 22 9.98 -21.10 30.64
N GLN A 23 8.95 -20.35 30.28
CA GLN A 23 8.19 -20.58 29.07
C GLN A 23 8.39 -19.45 28.05
N PHE A 24 8.47 -19.80 26.74
CA PHE A 24 8.46 -18.80 25.68
C PHE A 24 7.15 -18.01 25.69
N ARG A 25 7.25 -16.68 25.74
CA ARG A 25 6.09 -15.80 25.71
C ARG A 25 5.99 -15.00 24.41
N PHE A 26 7.04 -14.28 24.03
CA PHE A 26 7.05 -13.42 22.84
C PHE A 26 8.48 -13.20 22.30
N GLY A 27 8.58 -12.57 21.14
CA GLY A 27 9.87 -12.18 20.56
C GLY A 27 9.90 -10.68 20.26
N LEU A 28 10.97 -10.01 20.64
CA LEU A 28 11.25 -8.60 20.37
C LEU A 28 12.41 -8.46 19.40
N ASP A 29 12.50 -7.36 18.66
CA ASP A 29 13.76 -7.03 17.99
C ASP A 29 14.79 -6.48 18.99
N ILE A 30 16.07 -6.49 18.62
CA ILE A 30 17.17 -6.06 19.49
C ILE A 30 16.95 -4.63 19.98
N ARG A 31 16.43 -3.72 19.13
CA ARG A 31 16.18 -2.33 19.52
C ARG A 31 15.09 -2.24 20.57
N GLN A 32 14.00 -3.00 20.38
CA GLN A 32 12.93 -3.07 21.38
C GLN A 32 13.45 -3.62 22.73
N VAL A 33 14.33 -4.61 22.72
CA VAL A 33 14.94 -5.14 23.95
C VAL A 33 15.69 -4.05 24.72
N VAL A 34 16.46 -3.21 24.00
CA VAL A 34 17.21 -2.09 24.59
C VAL A 34 16.26 -0.97 25.03
N GLU A 35 15.38 -0.52 24.15
CA GLU A 35 14.44 0.59 24.40
C GLU A 35 13.49 0.31 25.58
N LEU A 36 13.05 -0.94 25.72
CA LEU A 36 12.12 -1.37 26.77
C LEU A 36 12.82 -1.85 28.06
N GLY A 37 14.16 -1.84 28.08
CA GLY A 37 14.95 -2.23 29.23
C GLY A 37 14.83 -3.71 29.61
N ILE A 38 14.64 -4.59 28.61
CA ILE A 38 14.40 -6.02 28.81
C ILE A 38 15.71 -6.72 29.18
N LYS A 39 15.72 -7.37 30.36
CA LYS A 39 16.88 -8.15 30.87
C LYS A 39 16.43 -9.36 31.65
N VAL A 40 17.28 -10.37 31.70
CA VAL A 40 17.06 -11.54 32.56
C VAL A 40 16.98 -11.09 34.01
N GLY A 41 16.03 -11.62 34.74
CA GLY A 41 15.75 -11.28 36.11
C GLY A 41 14.75 -10.14 36.33
N LEU A 42 14.29 -9.45 35.24
CA LEU A 42 13.28 -8.41 35.33
C LEU A 42 11.94 -9.02 35.79
N GLU A 43 11.38 -8.44 36.85
CA GLU A 43 10.06 -8.82 37.35
C GLU A 43 8.97 -8.03 36.60
N LEU A 44 7.90 -8.72 36.22
CA LEU A 44 6.79 -8.19 35.48
C LEU A 44 5.48 -8.47 36.23
N ASP A 45 4.62 -7.47 36.28
CA ASP A 45 3.21 -7.68 36.54
C ASP A 45 2.45 -8.05 35.27
N GLU A 46 1.19 -8.39 35.38
CA GLU A 46 0.36 -8.81 34.24
C GLU A 46 0.15 -7.67 33.23
N ALA A 47 -0.01 -6.43 33.70
CA ALA A 47 -0.20 -5.26 32.84
C ALA A 47 1.05 -5.02 31.98
N ARG A 48 2.25 -5.06 32.59
CA ARG A 48 3.52 -4.90 31.86
C ARG A 48 3.78 -6.04 30.90
N LEU A 49 3.44 -7.28 31.26
CA LEU A 49 3.56 -8.41 30.34
C LEU A 49 2.68 -8.21 29.09
N ASN A 50 1.42 -7.83 29.28
CA ASN A 50 0.48 -7.56 28.18
C ASN A 50 0.98 -6.43 27.27
N GLU A 51 1.54 -5.36 27.85
CA GLU A 51 2.15 -4.27 27.09
C GLU A 51 3.33 -4.78 26.23
N LEU A 52 4.22 -5.58 26.78
CA LEU A 52 5.35 -6.15 26.07
C LEU A 52 4.92 -7.11 24.95
N GLU A 53 3.85 -7.88 25.15
CA GLU A 53 3.27 -8.71 24.12
C GLU A 53 2.70 -7.88 22.96
N LEU A 54 2.06 -6.73 23.24
CA LEU A 54 1.60 -5.79 22.22
C LEU A 54 2.78 -5.15 21.48
N GLU A 55 3.86 -4.77 22.17
CA GLU A 55 5.09 -4.26 21.54
C GLU A 55 5.74 -5.31 20.62
N SER A 56 5.74 -6.57 21.03
CA SER A 56 6.19 -7.68 20.17
C SER A 56 5.37 -7.80 18.89
N GLN A 57 4.04 -7.68 19.02
CA GLN A 57 3.12 -7.72 17.86
C GLN A 57 3.32 -6.51 16.97
N PHE A 58 3.53 -5.32 17.54
CA PHE A 58 3.85 -4.10 16.82
C PHE A 58 5.13 -4.26 15.99
N GLY A 59 6.25 -4.66 16.59
CA GLY A 59 7.53 -4.86 15.91
C GLY A 59 7.40 -5.84 14.73
N LYS A 60 6.73 -6.99 14.96
CA LYS A 60 6.49 -7.99 13.92
C LYS A 60 5.66 -7.43 12.76
N LEU A 61 4.58 -6.71 13.05
CA LEU A 61 3.69 -6.15 12.03
C LEU A 61 4.38 -5.02 11.28
N TYR A 62 5.15 -4.17 11.98
CA TYR A 62 5.93 -3.08 11.39
C TYR A 62 6.95 -3.60 10.36
N VAL A 63 7.74 -4.62 10.69
CA VAL A 63 8.71 -5.23 9.77
C VAL A 63 8.01 -5.82 8.54
N GLN A 64 6.86 -6.49 8.72
CA GLN A 64 6.09 -7.02 7.59
C GLN A 64 5.56 -5.91 6.68
N ALA A 65 5.07 -4.82 7.26
CA ALA A 65 4.55 -3.68 6.50
C ALA A 65 5.68 -2.90 5.83
N LEU A 66 6.83 -2.73 6.49
CA LEU A 66 8.02 -2.12 5.91
C LEU A 66 8.51 -2.90 4.68
N ASN A 67 8.64 -4.22 4.80
CA ASN A 67 9.02 -5.08 3.67
C ASN A 67 8.01 -4.97 2.51
N TYR A 68 6.71 -4.83 2.82
CA TYR A 68 5.70 -4.59 1.79
C TYR A 68 5.90 -3.23 1.10
N CYS A 69 6.19 -2.17 1.85
CA CYS A 69 6.47 -0.84 1.30
C CYS A 69 7.74 -0.80 0.42
N LEU A 70 8.75 -1.63 0.73
CA LEU A 70 10.02 -1.68 -0.01
C LEU A 70 9.91 -2.40 -1.37
N LEU A 71 8.86 -3.18 -1.62
CA LEU A 71 8.66 -3.85 -2.92
C LEU A 71 8.41 -2.87 -4.07
N ARG A 72 7.66 -1.81 -3.81
CA ARG A 72 7.35 -0.69 -4.70
C ARG A 72 6.73 0.44 -3.89
N PRO A 73 6.58 1.66 -4.43
CA PRO A 73 5.72 2.66 -3.81
C PRO A 73 4.28 2.15 -3.61
N HIS A 74 3.70 2.46 -2.46
CA HIS A 74 2.33 2.13 -2.08
C HIS A 74 1.63 3.37 -1.56
N SER A 75 0.30 3.47 -1.80
CA SER A 75 -0.49 4.51 -1.13
C SER A 75 -0.73 4.15 0.33
N VAL A 76 -0.99 5.16 1.14
CA VAL A 76 -1.40 5.00 2.55
C VAL A 76 -2.60 4.06 2.66
N ARG A 77 -3.56 4.17 1.73
CA ARG A 77 -4.73 3.28 1.65
C ARG A 77 -4.33 1.82 1.37
N GLU A 78 -3.45 1.57 0.41
CA GLU A 78 -2.98 0.21 0.10
C GLU A 78 -2.32 -0.46 1.32
N VAL A 79 -1.52 0.30 2.06
CA VAL A 79 -0.86 -0.21 3.28
C VAL A 79 -1.85 -0.39 4.42
N ARG A 80 -2.84 0.49 4.58
CA ARG A 80 -3.93 0.32 5.56
C ARG A 80 -4.71 -0.97 5.28
N ASP A 81 -5.07 -1.22 4.02
CA ASP A 81 -5.77 -2.44 3.62
C ASP A 81 -4.92 -3.70 3.85
N TYR A 82 -3.60 -3.61 3.59
CA TYR A 82 -2.66 -4.68 3.91
C TYR A 82 -2.61 -4.97 5.41
N LEU A 83 -2.46 -3.93 6.25
CA LEU A 83 -2.43 -4.04 7.71
C LEU A 83 -3.75 -4.61 8.25
N TRP A 84 -4.88 -4.15 7.74
CA TRP A 84 -6.19 -4.69 8.09
C TRP A 84 -6.27 -6.20 7.82
N LYS A 85 -5.86 -6.66 6.63
CA LYS A 85 -5.81 -8.09 6.30
C LYS A 85 -4.88 -8.87 7.23
N LYS A 86 -3.76 -8.27 7.64
CA LYS A 86 -2.81 -8.92 8.57
C LYS A 86 -3.33 -8.98 10.00
N SER A 87 -4.16 -8.04 10.42
CA SER A 87 -4.73 -7.98 11.76
C SER A 87 -5.91 -8.94 11.97
N GLN A 88 -6.50 -9.48 10.91
CA GLN A 88 -7.64 -10.39 11.04
C GLN A 88 -7.26 -11.72 11.70
N PRO A 89 -8.19 -12.33 12.46
CA PRO A 89 -7.99 -13.68 13.00
C PRO A 89 -7.69 -14.67 11.89
N LYS A 90 -6.76 -15.60 12.14
CA LYS A 90 -6.38 -16.63 11.16
C LYS A 90 -6.57 -18.01 11.73
N LEU A 91 -7.10 -18.92 10.90
CA LEU A 91 -7.11 -20.33 11.19
C LEU A 91 -5.73 -20.90 10.84
N LEU A 92 -5.03 -21.44 11.82
CA LEU A 92 -3.76 -22.13 11.64
C LEU A 92 -4.01 -23.53 11.08
N LYS A 93 -2.98 -24.12 10.44
CA LYS A 93 -3.02 -25.51 9.96
C LYS A 93 -3.33 -26.53 11.06
N SER A 94 -3.05 -26.17 12.32
CA SER A 94 -3.38 -26.97 13.51
C SER A 94 -4.86 -26.89 13.93
N GLY A 95 -5.73 -26.18 13.19
CA GLY A 95 -7.12 -25.94 13.56
C GLY A 95 -7.33 -24.82 14.60
N ARG A 96 -6.28 -24.29 15.21
CA ARG A 96 -6.37 -23.21 16.20
C ARG A 96 -6.57 -21.86 15.49
N LYS A 97 -7.51 -21.04 15.98
CA LYS A 97 -7.66 -19.64 15.56
C LYS A 97 -6.69 -18.74 16.34
N THR A 98 -5.97 -17.86 15.63
CA THR A 98 -5.27 -16.75 16.28
C THR A 98 -6.27 -15.67 16.66
N ALA A 99 -5.99 -14.94 17.75
CA ALA A 99 -6.69 -13.68 18.00
C ALA A 99 -6.37 -12.65 16.91
N GLY A 100 -7.32 -11.75 16.63
CA GLY A 100 -7.07 -10.57 15.81
C GLY A 100 -6.17 -9.57 16.54
N LEU A 101 -5.55 -8.67 15.79
CA LEU A 101 -4.78 -7.56 16.36
C LEU A 101 -5.66 -6.33 16.55
N PRO A 102 -5.45 -5.54 17.62
CA PRO A 102 -6.21 -4.30 17.84
C PRO A 102 -6.05 -3.30 16.69
N ALA A 103 -7.11 -2.56 16.36
CA ALA A 103 -7.04 -1.50 15.35
C ALA A 103 -6.04 -0.40 15.69
N SER A 104 -5.89 -0.08 17.00
CA SER A 104 -4.88 0.86 17.49
C SER A 104 -3.45 0.45 17.12
N LEU A 105 -3.15 -0.84 17.12
CA LEU A 105 -1.82 -1.35 16.76
C LEU A 105 -1.54 -1.18 15.27
N THR A 106 -2.52 -1.45 14.40
CA THR A 106 -2.38 -1.24 12.96
C THR A 106 -2.25 0.24 12.62
N GLN A 107 -2.99 1.10 13.29
CA GLN A 107 -2.91 2.56 13.14
C GLN A 107 -1.52 3.07 13.56
N ARG A 108 -1.01 2.63 14.70
CA ARG A 108 0.34 2.99 15.18
C ARG A 108 1.45 2.56 14.21
N VAL A 109 1.32 1.38 13.57
CA VAL A 109 2.26 0.94 12.53
C VAL A 109 2.20 1.86 11.31
N LEU A 110 1.00 2.22 10.86
CA LEU A 110 0.80 3.12 9.73
C LEU A 110 1.44 4.50 9.99
N GLU A 111 1.17 5.09 11.15
CA GLU A 111 1.74 6.37 11.57
C GLU A 111 3.28 6.33 11.62
N ARG A 112 3.85 5.24 12.14
CA ARG A 112 5.31 5.06 12.17
C ARG A 112 5.91 4.99 10.77
N LEU A 113 5.25 4.32 9.81
CA LEU A 113 5.69 4.25 8.42
C LEU A 113 5.64 5.63 7.74
N VAL A 114 4.59 6.41 7.97
CA VAL A 114 4.46 7.79 7.48
C VAL A 114 5.54 8.69 8.10
N ALA A 115 5.69 8.67 9.41
CA ALA A 115 6.68 9.47 10.13
C ALA A 115 8.13 9.16 9.71
N LYS A 116 8.40 7.93 9.27
CA LYS A 116 9.70 7.49 8.72
C LYS A 116 9.82 7.68 7.20
N GLN A 117 8.85 8.35 6.57
CA GLN A 117 8.82 8.63 5.13
C GLN A 117 8.87 7.37 4.24
N HIS A 118 8.41 6.23 4.76
CA HIS A 118 8.22 5.01 3.97
C HIS A 118 6.89 5.01 3.19
N LEU A 119 5.99 5.94 3.53
CA LEU A 119 4.70 6.17 2.86
C LEU A 119 4.53 7.66 2.55
N ASP A 120 4.29 7.93 1.28
CA ASP A 120 4.03 9.26 0.74
C ASP A 120 3.08 9.13 -0.45
N ASP A 121 1.87 9.64 -0.31
CA ASP A 121 0.84 9.55 -1.35
C ASP A 121 1.16 10.39 -2.59
N TYR A 122 1.89 11.52 -2.45
CA TYR A 122 2.35 12.31 -3.59
C TYR A 122 3.39 11.52 -4.40
N HIS A 123 4.38 10.96 -3.72
CA HIS A 123 5.41 10.12 -4.36
C HIS A 123 4.79 8.88 -5.03
N PHE A 124 3.85 8.22 -4.35
CA PHE A 124 3.11 7.09 -4.92
C PHE A 124 2.34 7.51 -6.18
N ALA A 125 1.59 8.62 -6.13
CA ALA A 125 0.79 9.06 -7.26
C ALA A 125 1.65 9.44 -8.47
N LYS A 126 2.78 10.12 -8.25
CA LYS A 126 3.77 10.44 -9.27
C LYS A 126 4.35 9.17 -9.91
N TRP A 127 4.75 8.21 -9.07
CA TRP A 127 5.23 6.91 -9.53
C TRP A 127 4.14 6.16 -10.32
N TRP A 128 2.89 6.16 -9.83
CA TRP A 128 1.75 5.51 -10.51
C TRP A 128 1.54 6.07 -11.91
N LEU A 129 1.52 7.38 -12.06
CA LEU A 129 1.36 8.03 -13.36
C LEU A 129 2.49 7.68 -14.33
N ALA A 130 3.74 7.64 -13.86
CA ALA A 130 4.93 7.34 -14.67
C ALA A 130 5.02 5.85 -15.07
N ASN A 131 4.59 4.93 -14.20
CA ASN A 131 4.79 3.48 -14.41
C ASN A 131 3.55 2.74 -14.93
N ARG A 132 2.50 3.46 -15.27
CA ARG A 132 1.24 2.92 -15.77
C ARG A 132 1.34 2.45 -17.23
N ARG A 133 2.22 1.45 -17.48
CA ARG A 133 2.51 0.92 -18.82
C ARG A 133 1.33 0.25 -19.53
N LEU A 134 0.38 -0.32 -18.78
CA LEU A 134 -0.67 -1.18 -19.33
C LEU A 134 -1.89 -0.40 -19.86
N LYS A 135 -2.00 0.89 -19.56
CA LYS A 135 -3.15 1.70 -19.95
C LYS A 135 -2.73 3.09 -20.43
N GLN A 136 -1.75 3.16 -21.34
CA GLN A 136 -1.50 4.37 -22.10
C GLN A 136 -2.77 4.73 -22.90
N GLY A 137 -3.10 6.00 -22.99
CA GLY A 137 -4.28 6.47 -23.71
C GLY A 137 -5.56 6.39 -22.87
N VAL A 138 -5.57 7.00 -21.71
CA VAL A 138 -6.77 7.30 -20.93
C VAL A 138 -6.82 8.80 -20.67
N SER A 139 -8.02 9.34 -20.46
CA SER A 139 -8.21 10.76 -20.16
C SER A 139 -7.72 11.16 -18.79
N LEU A 140 -7.48 12.45 -18.57
CA LEU A 140 -7.21 13.03 -17.26
C LEU A 140 -8.32 12.71 -16.25
N ARG A 141 -9.57 12.71 -16.70
CA ARG A 141 -10.74 12.31 -15.90
C ARG A 141 -10.58 10.88 -15.36
N ARG A 142 -10.15 9.95 -16.21
CA ARG A 142 -9.92 8.55 -15.79
C ARG A 142 -8.76 8.43 -14.83
N LEU A 143 -7.67 9.19 -15.04
CA LEU A 143 -6.53 9.24 -14.13
C LEU A 143 -6.93 9.73 -12.75
N ARG A 144 -7.74 10.81 -12.67
CA ARG A 144 -8.32 11.28 -11.40
C ARG A 144 -9.06 10.17 -10.66
N GLN A 145 -9.96 9.49 -11.35
CA GLN A 145 -10.75 8.40 -10.76
C GLN A 145 -9.86 7.27 -10.24
N GLU A 146 -8.83 6.88 -10.97
CA GLU A 146 -7.94 5.82 -10.55
C GLU A 146 -7.12 6.20 -9.32
N LEU A 147 -6.57 7.42 -9.27
CA LEU A 147 -5.84 7.92 -8.09
C LEU A 147 -6.77 8.05 -6.88
N ALA A 148 -7.99 8.58 -7.07
CA ALA A 148 -9.00 8.64 -6.00
C ALA A 148 -9.36 7.24 -5.48
N GLN A 149 -9.51 6.23 -6.35
CA GLN A 149 -9.70 4.84 -5.94
C GLN A 149 -8.51 4.26 -5.16
N LYS A 150 -7.31 4.80 -5.35
CA LYS A 150 -6.12 4.47 -4.57
C LYS A 150 -6.05 5.22 -3.24
N GLY A 151 -7.02 6.09 -2.97
CA GLY A 151 -7.14 6.87 -1.74
C GLY A 151 -6.28 8.12 -1.71
N ILE A 152 -5.83 8.59 -2.87
CA ILE A 152 -5.05 9.83 -2.97
C ILE A 152 -5.96 11.04 -2.79
N ASP A 153 -5.50 12.00 -2.00
CA ASP A 153 -6.22 13.25 -1.75
C ASP A 153 -6.40 14.06 -3.03
N GLN A 154 -7.55 14.75 -3.15
CA GLN A 154 -7.90 15.50 -4.34
C GLN A 154 -6.90 16.64 -4.63
N ASN A 155 -6.36 17.30 -3.61
CA ASN A 155 -5.38 18.37 -3.79
C ASN A 155 -4.08 17.83 -4.41
N ILE A 156 -3.62 16.63 -3.97
CA ILE A 156 -2.45 15.95 -4.55
C ILE A 156 -2.72 15.59 -6.01
N ILE A 157 -3.91 15.07 -6.31
CA ILE A 157 -4.30 14.72 -7.68
C ILE A 157 -4.29 15.97 -8.57
N ASP A 158 -4.92 17.07 -8.12
CA ASP A 158 -5.03 18.30 -8.90
C ASP A 158 -3.66 18.94 -9.13
N GLN A 159 -2.80 18.96 -8.11
CA GLN A 159 -1.42 19.44 -8.24
C GLN A 159 -0.65 18.62 -9.30
N LEU A 160 -0.65 17.30 -9.19
CA LEU A 160 0.10 16.43 -10.11
C LEU A 160 -0.41 16.49 -11.55
N LEU A 161 -1.71 16.63 -11.75
CA LEU A 161 -2.28 16.73 -13.09
C LEU A 161 -2.06 18.12 -13.69
N ALA A 162 -2.00 19.19 -12.88
CA ALA A 162 -1.62 20.53 -13.34
C ALA A 162 -0.13 20.63 -13.73
N GLU A 163 0.76 19.93 -13.03
CA GLU A 163 2.18 19.82 -13.37
C GLU A 163 2.45 18.96 -14.61
N SER A 164 1.47 18.18 -15.04
CA SER A 164 1.60 17.29 -16.19
C SER A 164 1.45 18.07 -17.49
N THR A 165 2.38 17.85 -18.42
CA THR A 165 2.27 18.32 -19.81
C THR A 165 1.27 17.51 -20.65
N ARG A 166 0.52 16.62 -20.03
CA ARG A 166 -0.42 15.73 -20.67
C ARG A 166 -1.68 16.49 -21.10
N ASP A 167 -2.05 16.33 -22.35
CA ASP A 167 -3.25 16.87 -22.95
C ASP A 167 -4.13 15.72 -23.47
N ASP A 168 -5.44 15.79 -23.15
CA ASP A 168 -6.41 14.76 -23.54
C ASP A 168 -6.61 14.68 -25.07
N ALA A 169 -6.51 15.79 -25.79
CA ALA A 169 -6.63 15.79 -27.25
C ALA A 169 -5.49 15.01 -27.90
N THR A 170 -4.25 15.32 -27.50
CA THR A 170 -3.05 14.60 -27.98
C THR A 170 -3.10 13.11 -27.64
N GLU A 171 -3.53 12.74 -26.42
CA GLU A 171 -3.64 11.33 -26.02
C GLU A 171 -4.75 10.60 -26.77
N LEU A 172 -5.85 11.28 -27.05
CA LEU A 172 -6.96 10.74 -27.83
C LEU A 172 -6.51 10.41 -29.27
N GLN A 173 -5.78 11.31 -29.93
CA GLN A 173 -5.23 11.07 -31.26
C GLN A 173 -4.27 9.85 -31.27
N LYS A 174 -3.35 9.78 -30.31
CA LYS A 174 -2.43 8.64 -30.17
C LYS A 174 -3.14 7.31 -30.01
N ILE A 175 -4.24 7.29 -29.23
CA ILE A 175 -4.97 6.04 -28.99
C ILE A 175 -5.82 5.65 -30.21
N ILE A 176 -6.42 6.61 -30.93
CA ILE A 176 -7.14 6.37 -32.18
C ILE A 176 -6.19 5.72 -33.20
N ALA A 177 -5.04 6.34 -33.49
CA ALA A 177 -4.04 5.80 -34.40
C ALA A 177 -3.62 4.35 -34.05
N LYS A 178 -3.41 4.07 -32.75
CA LYS A 178 -3.01 2.74 -32.28
C LYS A 178 -4.12 1.70 -32.32
N LYS A 179 -5.39 2.11 -32.21
CA LYS A 179 -6.53 1.20 -32.00
C LYS A 179 -7.46 1.10 -33.24
N ALA A 180 -7.36 2.01 -34.20
CA ALA A 180 -8.20 1.99 -35.40
C ALA A 180 -8.21 0.62 -36.10
N ARG A 181 -7.05 -0.01 -36.28
CA ARG A 181 -6.94 -1.35 -36.88
C ARG A 181 -7.67 -2.44 -36.10
N ARG A 182 -7.73 -2.32 -34.79
CA ARG A 182 -8.39 -3.31 -33.88
C ARG A 182 -9.90 -3.09 -33.81
N TYR A 183 -10.34 -1.86 -34.02
CA TYR A 183 -11.75 -1.44 -33.98
C TYR A 183 -12.12 -0.77 -35.28
N PRO A 184 -12.32 -1.55 -36.38
CA PRO A 184 -12.69 -0.98 -37.69
C PRO A 184 -14.10 -0.37 -37.66
N ASP A 185 -14.96 -0.84 -36.74
CA ASP A 185 -16.29 -0.27 -36.51
C ASP A 185 -16.15 1.00 -35.64
N ARG A 186 -16.61 2.14 -36.21
CA ARG A 186 -16.56 3.47 -35.61
C ARG A 186 -17.28 3.50 -34.25
N ASP A 187 -18.44 2.87 -34.12
CA ASP A 187 -19.24 2.90 -32.91
C ASP A 187 -18.57 2.06 -31.80
N LYS A 188 -17.91 0.97 -32.16
CA LYS A 188 -17.12 0.17 -31.23
C LYS A 188 -15.89 0.94 -30.73
N LEU A 189 -15.22 1.68 -31.62
CA LEU A 189 -14.10 2.53 -31.26
C LEU A 189 -14.55 3.66 -30.32
N MET A 190 -15.66 4.34 -30.64
CA MET A 190 -16.23 5.39 -29.80
C MET A 190 -16.56 4.88 -28.39
N ARG A 191 -17.22 3.72 -28.27
CA ARG A 191 -17.51 3.10 -26.96
C ARG A 191 -16.24 2.73 -26.18
N TYR A 192 -15.21 2.23 -26.87
CA TYR A 192 -13.92 1.96 -26.26
C TYR A 192 -13.28 3.25 -25.71
N LEU A 193 -13.23 4.33 -26.50
CA LEU A 193 -12.65 5.61 -26.11
C LEU A 193 -13.42 6.25 -24.94
N ALA A 194 -14.74 6.20 -24.96
CA ALA A 194 -15.59 6.64 -23.86
C ALA A 194 -15.29 5.82 -22.55
N SER A 195 -15.05 4.52 -22.68
CA SER A 195 -14.65 3.68 -21.54
C SER A 195 -13.26 4.02 -20.97
N GLN A 196 -12.40 4.68 -21.77
CA GLN A 196 -11.12 5.23 -21.31
C GLN A 196 -11.28 6.61 -20.65
N GLY A 197 -12.50 7.14 -20.58
CA GLY A 197 -12.86 8.37 -19.87
C GLY A 197 -12.84 9.63 -20.71
N PHE A 198 -12.59 9.55 -22.02
CA PHE A 198 -12.67 10.70 -22.92
C PHE A 198 -14.11 11.19 -23.07
N ASN A 199 -14.27 12.51 -23.28
CA ASN A 199 -15.57 13.10 -23.53
C ASN A 199 -16.09 12.69 -24.91
N TYR A 200 -17.41 12.52 -25.04
CA TYR A 200 -18.04 12.07 -26.29
C TYR A 200 -17.85 13.06 -27.44
N ASP A 201 -17.95 14.36 -27.16
CA ASP A 201 -17.78 15.40 -28.16
C ASP A 201 -16.35 15.45 -28.70
N ASP A 202 -15.35 15.34 -27.79
CA ASP A 202 -13.94 15.28 -28.17
C ASP A 202 -13.64 14.05 -29.03
N ILE A 203 -14.23 12.88 -28.67
CA ILE A 203 -14.09 11.64 -29.44
C ILE A 203 -14.67 11.84 -30.84
N LYS A 204 -15.88 12.43 -30.97
CA LYS A 204 -16.55 12.63 -32.22
C LYS A 204 -15.74 13.55 -33.13
N GLN A 205 -15.25 14.66 -32.61
CA GLN A 205 -14.40 15.61 -33.33
C GLN A 205 -13.11 14.92 -33.82
N ALA A 206 -12.37 14.26 -32.90
CA ALA A 206 -11.12 13.59 -33.23
C ALA A 206 -11.26 12.48 -34.30
N LEU A 207 -12.40 11.77 -34.34
CA LEU A 207 -12.69 10.77 -35.37
C LEU A 207 -13.12 11.38 -36.69
N THR A 208 -13.61 12.63 -36.70
CA THR A 208 -13.96 13.35 -37.93
C THR A 208 -12.71 13.93 -38.61
N ASP A 209 -11.81 14.51 -37.80
CA ASP A 209 -10.55 15.10 -38.27
C ASP A 209 -9.62 14.04 -38.91
N ASN A 210 -9.58 12.82 -38.35
CA ASN A 210 -8.81 11.70 -38.93
C ASN A 210 -9.37 11.13 -40.25
N HIS A 211 -10.58 11.52 -40.68
CA HIS A 211 -11.12 11.12 -41.97
C HIS A 211 -10.74 12.06 -43.11
N HIS A 212 -10.18 13.23 -42.81
CA HIS A 212 -9.77 14.21 -43.86
C HIS A 212 -8.29 14.05 -44.25
N ASP A 213 -7.50 13.27 -43.49
CA ASP A 213 -6.06 13.06 -43.73
C ASP A 213 -5.73 11.71 -44.42
N ASN A 214 -6.73 10.93 -44.85
CA ASN A 214 -6.59 9.70 -45.65
C ASN A 214 -7.34 9.82 -46.96
#